data_29ae1ce1df979816767db3f9dabb9c39
#
_entry.id   29ae1ce1df979816767db3f9dabb9c39
#
_cell.length_a   1.000
_cell.length_b   1.000
_cell.length_c   1.000
_cell.angle_alpha   90.00
_cell.angle_beta   90.00
_cell.angle_gamma   90.00
#
_symmetry.space_group_name_H-M   'P 1'
#
loop_
_entity.id
_entity.type
_entity.pdbx_description
1 polymer ?
#
loop_
_entity_poly.entity_id
_entity_poly.type
_entity_poly.pdbx_seq_one_letter_code
_entity_poly.pdbx_strand_id
1 'polypeptide(L)'
;MRKLKADLDRLKATLEEKNPSGAEALRFAEVNDLWRNAVGAVFGGDSADLVLDHTNSVYVMSGEQGGNLRRFDRPRSETQGSVAGKVLAVYCDDSMVRSELDNRQELLKMKFKEQGEDVEALRILPSTRDMKNRHPFREEAARPGAPARSFVRPARTARALTEGQ
;
A
#
# COMPACT_ATOMS: atom_id res chain seq x y z
N MET A 1 3.22 25.37 -14.56
CA MET A 1 3.27 23.99 -14.06
C MET A 1 4.57 23.24 -14.36
N ARG A 2 5.18 23.37 -15.55
CA ARG A 2 6.45 22.68 -15.87
C ARG A 2 7.66 23.15 -15.05
N LYS A 3 7.75 24.42 -14.68
CA LYS A 3 8.85 24.96 -13.85
C LYS A 3 8.84 24.39 -12.42
N LEU A 4 7.66 24.31 -11.81
CA LEU A 4 7.52 23.80 -10.43
C LEU A 4 7.96 22.33 -10.31
N LYS A 5 7.64 21.50 -11.31
CA LYS A 5 8.06 20.10 -11.35
C LYS A 5 9.58 19.98 -11.47
N ALA A 6 10.20 20.77 -12.35
CA ALA A 6 11.66 20.78 -12.52
C ALA A 6 12.40 21.26 -11.27
N ASP A 7 11.84 22.23 -10.54
CA ASP A 7 12.42 22.72 -9.28
C ASP A 7 12.27 21.68 -8.17
N LEU A 8 11.16 20.96 -8.14
CA LEU A 8 10.94 19.86 -7.20
C LEU A 8 11.91 18.68 -7.45
N ASP A 9 12.13 18.33 -8.71
CA ASP A 9 13.05 17.27 -9.11
C ASP A 9 14.51 17.65 -8.75
N ARG A 10 14.89 18.93 -8.91
CA ARG A 10 16.20 19.44 -8.47
C ARG A 10 16.36 19.38 -6.95
N LEU A 11 15.33 19.77 -6.20
CA LEU A 11 15.35 19.69 -4.74
C LEU A 11 15.47 18.23 -4.25
N LYS A 12 14.76 17.31 -4.90
CA LYS A 12 14.89 15.88 -4.60
C LYS A 12 16.31 15.37 -4.85
N ALA A 13 16.89 15.67 -6.01
CA ALA A 13 18.25 15.27 -6.34
C ALA A 13 19.28 15.85 -5.36
N THR A 14 19.12 17.10 -4.93
CA THR A 14 19.99 17.72 -3.92
C THR A 14 19.82 17.09 -2.55
N LEU A 15 18.60 16.67 -2.20
CA LEU A 15 18.31 16.00 -0.94
C LEU A 15 18.92 14.59 -0.91
N GLU A 16 18.84 13.85 -2.01
CA GLU A 16 19.42 12.52 -2.18
C GLU A 16 20.95 12.57 -2.00
N GLU A 17 21.60 13.58 -2.56
CA GLU A 17 23.04 13.76 -2.46
C GLU A 17 23.50 14.14 -1.03
N LYS A 18 22.76 15.05 -0.38
CA LYS A 18 23.15 15.61 0.93
C LYS A 18 22.60 14.82 2.12
N ASN A 19 21.47 14.16 1.99
CA ASN A 19 20.82 13.42 3.06
C ASN A 19 20.07 12.19 2.52
N PRO A 20 20.78 11.09 2.26
CA PRO A 20 20.16 9.88 1.69
C PRO A 20 19.06 9.31 2.57
N SER A 21 19.15 9.41 3.89
CA SER A 21 18.10 8.96 4.82
C SER A 21 16.82 9.80 4.70
N GLY A 22 16.96 11.11 4.50
CA GLY A 22 15.82 12.01 4.28
C GLY A 22 15.15 11.76 2.94
N ALA A 23 15.93 11.48 1.90
CA ALA A 23 15.42 11.13 0.58
C ALA A 23 14.62 9.82 0.59
N GLU A 24 15.11 8.81 1.31
CA GLU A 24 14.43 7.52 1.49
C GLU A 24 13.09 7.69 2.22
N ALA A 25 13.08 8.47 3.30
CA ALA A 25 11.85 8.78 4.03
C ALA A 25 10.82 9.53 3.16
N LEU A 26 11.27 10.47 2.35
CA LEU A 26 10.40 11.18 1.39
C LEU A 26 9.83 10.23 0.34
N ARG A 27 10.66 9.36 -0.20
CA ARG A 27 10.22 8.34 -1.16
C ARG A 27 9.20 7.38 -0.57
N PHE A 28 9.40 6.96 0.68
CA PHE A 28 8.45 6.13 1.39
C PHE A 28 7.09 6.82 1.56
N ALA A 29 7.09 8.10 1.94
CA ALA A 29 5.87 8.88 2.06
C ALA A 29 5.13 9.01 0.71
N GLU A 30 5.86 9.27 -0.37
CA GLU A 30 5.28 9.33 -1.73
C GLU A 30 4.62 8.01 -2.13
N VAL A 31 5.27 6.89 -1.90
CA VAL A 31 4.73 5.56 -2.21
C VAL A 31 3.48 5.26 -1.39
N ASN A 32 3.46 5.66 -0.13
CA ASN A 32 2.27 5.51 0.72
C ASN A 32 1.08 6.34 0.20
N ASP A 33 1.32 7.56 -0.26
CA ASP A 33 0.27 8.40 -0.85
C ASP A 33 -0.25 7.81 -2.16
N LEU A 34 0.63 7.33 -3.03
CA LEU A 34 0.25 6.64 -4.26
C LEU A 34 -0.60 5.40 -3.96
N TRP A 35 -0.21 4.60 -2.96
CA TRP A 35 -0.95 3.42 -2.52
C TRP A 35 -2.34 3.78 -2.00
N ARG A 36 -2.43 4.77 -1.12
CA ARG A 36 -3.72 5.25 -0.58
C ARG A 36 -4.67 5.68 -1.68
N ASN A 37 -4.18 6.46 -2.64
CA ASN A 37 -4.98 6.93 -3.77
C ASN A 37 -5.43 5.78 -4.67
N ALA A 38 -4.55 4.82 -4.96
CA ALA A 38 -4.87 3.66 -5.78
C ALA A 38 -5.93 2.76 -5.11
N VAL A 39 -5.76 2.46 -3.83
CA VAL A 39 -6.71 1.66 -3.04
C VAL A 39 -8.05 2.37 -2.95
N GLY A 40 -8.07 3.67 -2.67
CA GLY A 40 -9.29 4.46 -2.64
C GLY A 40 -10.05 4.46 -3.96
N ALA A 41 -9.33 4.51 -5.09
CA ALA A 41 -9.93 4.47 -6.42
C ALA A 41 -10.46 3.08 -6.82
N VAL A 42 -9.80 2.00 -6.39
CA VAL A 42 -10.14 0.62 -6.79
C VAL A 42 -11.20 0.01 -5.88
N PHE A 43 -11.12 0.22 -4.57
CA PHE A 43 -12.02 -0.39 -3.59
C PHE A 43 -13.16 0.55 -3.18
N GLY A 44 -12.86 1.82 -2.95
CA GLY A 44 -13.82 2.83 -2.48
C GLY A 44 -14.29 2.64 -1.03
N GLY A 45 -14.68 3.73 -0.38
CA GLY A 45 -15.32 3.74 0.92
C GLY A 45 -14.71 2.84 1.99
N ASP A 46 -15.57 2.15 2.73
CA ASP A 46 -15.19 1.27 3.85
C ASP A 46 -14.27 0.12 3.46
N SER A 47 -14.39 -0.37 2.21
CA SER A 47 -13.52 -1.43 1.70
C SER A 47 -12.08 -0.94 1.51
N ALA A 48 -11.89 0.30 1.06
CA ALA A 48 -10.58 0.91 0.96
C ALA A 48 -9.96 1.10 2.34
N ASP A 49 -10.74 1.56 3.32
CA ASP A 49 -10.28 1.71 4.70
C ASP A 49 -9.85 0.37 5.32
N LEU A 50 -10.61 -0.69 5.07
CA LEU A 50 -10.24 -2.03 5.51
C LEU A 50 -8.91 -2.50 4.91
N VAL A 51 -8.70 -2.32 3.61
CA VAL A 51 -7.45 -2.66 2.92
C VAL A 51 -6.28 -1.86 3.50
N LEU A 52 -6.44 -0.57 3.69
CA LEU A 52 -5.40 0.30 4.26
C LEU A 52 -5.08 -0.06 5.71
N ASP A 53 -6.09 -0.40 6.51
CA ASP A 53 -5.90 -0.80 7.91
C ASP A 53 -5.08 -2.09 8.05
N HIS A 54 -5.19 -3.00 7.09
CA HIS A 54 -4.42 -4.24 7.04
C HIS A 54 -3.13 -4.17 6.20
N THR A 55 -2.82 -3.02 5.60
CA THR A 55 -1.56 -2.78 4.91
C THR A 55 -0.50 -2.29 5.90
N ASN A 56 0.56 -3.09 6.09
CA ASN A 56 1.62 -2.79 7.04
C ASN A 56 2.81 -2.07 6.41
N SER A 57 3.11 -2.36 5.15
CA SER A 57 4.20 -1.70 4.42
C SER A 57 4.00 -1.79 2.92
N VAL A 58 4.46 -0.76 2.20
CA VAL A 58 4.44 -0.70 0.74
C VAL A 58 5.79 -0.19 0.25
N TYR A 59 6.41 -0.91 -0.69
CA TYR A 59 7.69 -0.55 -1.27
C TYR A 59 7.66 -0.66 -2.79
N VAL A 60 8.30 0.29 -3.45
CA VAL A 60 8.62 0.19 -4.89
C VAL A 60 10.10 -0.16 -5.01
N MET A 61 10.40 -1.28 -5.65
CA MET A 61 11.75 -1.82 -5.83
C MET A 61 12.07 -1.98 -7.30
N SER A 62 13.35 -1.90 -7.66
CA SER A 62 13.80 -2.33 -8.99
C SER A 62 13.67 -3.84 -9.13
N GLY A 63 13.47 -4.34 -10.35
CA GLY A 63 13.29 -5.76 -10.61
C GLY A 63 14.43 -6.65 -10.10
N GLU A 64 15.65 -6.14 -10.08
CA GLU A 64 16.82 -6.80 -9.52
C GLU A 64 16.73 -7.00 -8.00
N GLN A 65 16.24 -6.00 -7.28
CA GLN A 65 16.01 -6.08 -5.84
C GLN A 65 14.80 -6.95 -5.50
N GLY A 66 13.75 -6.89 -6.32
CA GLY A 66 12.57 -7.75 -6.19
C GLY A 66 12.86 -9.24 -6.39
N GLY A 67 13.94 -9.58 -7.08
CA GLY A 67 14.41 -10.96 -7.24
C GLY A 67 14.83 -11.62 -5.91
N ASN A 68 15.33 -10.86 -4.96
CA ASN A 68 15.74 -11.35 -3.64
C ASN A 68 14.57 -11.66 -2.69
N LEU A 69 13.39 -11.10 -2.92
CA LEU A 69 12.17 -11.46 -2.19
C LEU A 69 11.70 -12.88 -2.49
N ARG A 70 12.22 -13.50 -3.55
CA ARG A 70 11.87 -14.87 -3.99
C ARG A 70 12.34 -15.97 -3.05
N ARG A 71 13.22 -15.71 -2.10
CA ARG A 71 13.79 -16.76 -1.23
C ARG A 71 12.80 -17.32 -0.22
N PHE A 72 11.73 -16.59 0.10
CA PHE A 72 10.80 -16.96 1.16
C PHE A 72 9.42 -17.40 0.67
N ASP A 73 9.07 -17.13 -0.59
CA ASP A 73 7.73 -17.41 -1.10
C ASP A 73 7.83 -18.10 -2.48
N ARG A 74 8.16 -19.38 -2.49
CA ARG A 74 8.06 -20.22 -3.69
C ARG A 74 6.72 -20.94 -3.73
N PRO A 75 5.75 -20.51 -4.54
CA PRO A 75 4.85 -21.46 -5.16
C PRO A 75 5.64 -22.26 -6.22
N ARG A 76 5.47 -23.52 -6.22
CA ARG A 76 6.26 -24.56 -6.89
C ARG A 76 6.10 -24.63 -8.42
N SER A 77 5.47 -23.67 -9.05
CA SER A 77 5.28 -23.65 -10.51
C SER A 77 5.24 -22.20 -11.00
N GLU A 78 6.27 -21.83 -11.69
CA GLU A 78 6.22 -21.07 -12.92
C GLU A 78 7.60 -20.55 -13.27
N THR A 79 8.00 -20.73 -14.49
CA THR A 79 9.12 -20.10 -15.20
C THR A 79 9.07 -18.58 -15.00
N GLN A 80 9.69 -18.10 -13.94
CA GLN A 80 9.70 -16.67 -13.65
C GLN A 80 10.85 -16.01 -14.39
N GLY A 81 10.51 -15.38 -15.52
CA GLY A 81 11.38 -14.41 -16.14
C GLY A 81 11.76 -13.31 -15.14
N SER A 82 13.00 -12.87 -15.19
CA SER A 82 13.44 -11.68 -14.47
C SER A 82 12.56 -10.50 -14.89
N VAL A 83 11.84 -9.91 -13.93
CA VAL A 83 11.05 -8.71 -14.18
C VAL A 83 12.03 -7.55 -14.30
N ALA A 84 12.16 -6.99 -15.51
CA ALA A 84 13.14 -5.94 -15.79
C ALA A 84 12.73 -4.56 -15.23
N GLY A 85 11.48 -4.41 -14.80
CA GLY A 85 10.88 -3.14 -14.37
C GLY A 85 10.78 -2.98 -12.84
N LYS A 86 10.00 -1.99 -12.42
CA LYS A 86 9.71 -1.75 -11.00
C LYS A 86 8.67 -2.73 -10.47
N VAL A 87 8.90 -3.21 -9.26
CA VAL A 87 7.99 -4.10 -8.53
C VAL A 87 7.44 -3.38 -7.32
N LEU A 88 6.11 -3.38 -7.18
CA LEU A 88 5.44 -2.91 -5.99
C LEU A 88 5.23 -4.08 -5.04
N ALA A 89 5.87 -4.03 -3.88
CA ALA A 89 5.71 -5.03 -2.82
C ALA A 89 4.79 -4.47 -1.73
N VAL A 90 3.72 -5.19 -1.41
CA VAL A 90 2.73 -4.82 -0.41
C VAL A 90 2.66 -5.91 0.65
N TYR A 91 2.85 -5.54 1.89
CA TYR A 91 2.77 -6.44 3.04
C TYR A 91 1.45 -6.23 3.79
N CYS A 92 0.67 -7.30 3.89
CA CYS A 92 -0.62 -7.30 4.58
C CYS A 92 -0.69 -8.41 5.63
N ASP A 93 -1.30 -8.10 6.77
CA ASP A 93 -1.45 -9.05 7.87
C ASP A 93 -2.70 -9.93 7.76
N ASP A 94 -3.67 -9.56 6.95
CA ASP A 94 -4.91 -10.30 6.73
C ASP A 94 -4.92 -11.08 5.41
N SER A 95 -5.33 -12.35 5.46
CA SER A 95 -5.34 -13.24 4.30
C SER A 95 -6.47 -12.92 3.31
N MET A 96 -7.61 -12.45 3.78
CA MET A 96 -8.73 -12.07 2.91
C MET A 96 -8.38 -10.78 2.14
N VAL A 97 -7.78 -9.82 2.83
CA VAL A 97 -7.30 -8.59 2.18
C VAL A 97 -6.25 -8.92 1.12
N ARG A 98 -5.32 -9.83 1.40
CA ARG A 98 -4.35 -10.29 0.37
C ARG A 98 -5.04 -10.88 -0.85
N SER A 99 -6.04 -11.74 -0.66
CA SER A 99 -6.80 -12.33 -1.75
C SER A 99 -7.55 -11.30 -2.58
N GLU A 100 -8.16 -10.31 -1.93
CA GLU A 100 -8.83 -9.21 -2.63
C GLU A 100 -7.86 -8.33 -3.43
N LEU A 101 -6.68 -8.07 -2.89
CA LEU A 101 -5.62 -7.35 -3.60
C LEU A 101 -5.11 -8.15 -4.80
N ASP A 102 -4.91 -9.46 -4.66
CA ASP A 102 -4.51 -10.34 -5.75
C ASP A 102 -5.51 -10.32 -6.90
N ASN A 103 -6.80 -10.37 -6.60
CA ASN A 103 -7.86 -10.32 -7.60
C ASN A 103 -7.91 -8.98 -8.37
N ARG A 104 -7.37 -7.92 -7.81
CA ARG A 104 -7.44 -6.56 -8.39
C ARG A 104 -6.07 -5.98 -8.76
N GLN A 105 -5.06 -6.82 -8.91
CA GLN A 105 -3.68 -6.40 -9.21
C GLN A 105 -3.58 -5.51 -10.46
N GLU A 106 -4.27 -5.88 -11.54
CA GLU A 106 -4.21 -5.12 -12.79
C GLU A 106 -4.82 -3.72 -12.65
N LEU A 107 -5.91 -3.59 -11.91
CA LEU A 107 -6.53 -2.29 -11.64
C LEU A 107 -5.62 -1.42 -10.77
N LEU A 108 -4.98 -2.00 -9.77
CA LEU A 108 -4.02 -1.29 -8.90
C LEU A 108 -2.80 -0.81 -9.70
N LYS A 109 -2.22 -1.66 -10.56
CA LYS A 109 -1.11 -1.27 -11.44
C LYS A 109 -1.51 -0.12 -12.38
N MET A 110 -2.70 -0.18 -12.96
CA MET A 110 -3.21 0.87 -13.82
C MET A 110 -3.34 2.19 -13.06
N LYS A 111 -3.85 2.17 -11.82
CA LYS A 111 -3.96 3.36 -10.97
C LYS A 111 -2.61 3.95 -10.56
N PHE A 112 -1.60 3.11 -10.32
CA PHE A 112 -0.23 3.57 -10.11
C PHE A 112 0.33 4.27 -11.35
N LYS A 113 0.12 3.68 -12.53
CA LYS A 113 0.55 4.27 -13.80
C LYS A 113 -0.12 5.62 -14.08
N GLU A 114 -1.41 5.75 -13.80
CA GLU A 114 -2.15 7.02 -13.92
C GLU A 114 -1.57 8.13 -13.03
N GLN A 115 -0.98 7.76 -11.89
CA GLN A 115 -0.33 8.68 -10.96
C GLN A 115 1.15 8.98 -11.32
N GLY A 116 1.65 8.40 -12.41
CA GLY A 116 3.01 8.62 -12.90
C GLY A 116 4.05 7.61 -12.41
N GLU A 117 3.65 6.57 -11.69
CA GLU A 117 4.52 5.48 -11.24
C GLU A 117 4.19 4.20 -12.02
N ASP A 118 5.02 3.87 -13.01
CA ASP A 118 4.85 2.66 -13.81
C ASP A 118 5.48 1.46 -13.11
N VAL A 119 4.63 0.57 -12.57
CA VAL A 119 5.03 -0.68 -11.92
C VAL A 119 4.66 -1.85 -12.82
N GLU A 120 5.63 -2.72 -13.08
CA GLU A 120 5.45 -3.87 -13.96
C GLU A 120 4.77 -5.03 -13.25
N ALA A 121 5.10 -5.23 -11.98
CA ALA A 121 4.54 -6.30 -11.16
C ALA A 121 4.09 -5.79 -9.79
N LEU A 122 3.01 -6.38 -9.29
CA LEU A 122 2.53 -6.22 -7.92
C LEU A 122 2.74 -7.54 -7.17
N ARG A 123 3.37 -7.47 -6.00
CA ARG A 123 3.61 -8.60 -5.10
C ARG A 123 2.88 -8.36 -3.79
N ILE A 124 1.93 -9.22 -3.47
CA ILE A 124 1.20 -9.19 -2.21
C ILE A 124 1.81 -10.26 -1.30
N LEU A 125 2.37 -9.81 -0.18
CA LEU A 125 3.14 -10.64 0.73
C LEU A 125 2.53 -10.65 2.14
N PRO A 126 2.63 -11.77 2.87
CA PRO A 126 2.24 -11.79 4.27
C PRO A 126 3.22 -10.94 5.10
N SER A 127 2.67 -10.18 6.04
CA SER A 127 3.49 -9.36 6.93
C SER A 127 4.36 -10.20 7.84
N THR A 128 5.63 -9.84 7.98
CA THR A 128 6.54 -10.43 8.96
C THR A 128 6.11 -10.05 10.38
N ARG A 129 6.62 -10.76 11.38
CA ARG A 129 6.31 -10.50 12.79
C ARG A 129 6.59 -9.04 13.19
N ASP A 130 7.68 -8.49 12.70
CA ASP A 130 8.09 -7.11 13.01
C ASP A 130 7.24 -6.04 12.31
N MET A 131 6.61 -6.41 11.20
CA MET A 131 5.75 -5.50 10.43
C MET A 131 4.31 -5.47 10.94
N LYS A 132 3.82 -6.54 11.58
CA LYS A 132 2.42 -6.67 12.00
C LYS A 132 1.94 -5.56 12.94
N ASN A 133 2.85 -4.96 13.68
CA ASN A 133 2.56 -3.86 14.59
C ASN A 133 2.62 -2.47 13.92
N ARG A 134 3.00 -2.41 12.65
CA ARG A 134 3.05 -1.16 11.89
C ARG A 134 1.73 -0.95 11.17
N HIS A 135 1.13 0.21 11.39
CA HIS A 135 -0.13 0.61 10.76
C HIS A 135 -0.02 2.04 10.24
N PRO A 136 0.81 2.30 9.22
CA PRO A 136 1.14 3.65 8.76
C PRO A 136 -0.09 4.43 8.31
N PHE A 137 -1.08 3.76 7.75
CA PHE A 137 -2.31 4.42 7.28
C PHE A 137 -3.32 4.72 8.39
N ARG A 138 -3.27 4.00 9.51
CA ARG A 138 -4.07 4.32 10.73
C ARG A 138 -3.50 5.52 11.47
N GLU A 139 -2.19 5.55 11.66
CA GLU A 139 -1.48 6.61 12.38
C GLU A 139 -1.66 7.96 11.69
N GLU A 140 -1.69 7.98 10.37
CA GLU A 140 -1.93 9.20 9.60
C GLU A 140 -3.36 9.73 9.74
N ALA A 141 -4.36 8.85 9.88
CA ALA A 141 -5.74 9.24 10.15
C ALA A 141 -5.93 9.86 11.55
N ALA A 142 -5.04 9.57 12.49
CA ALA A 142 -5.04 10.11 13.85
C ALA A 142 -4.32 11.45 13.97
N ARG A 143 -3.69 11.98 12.91
CA ARG A 143 -3.04 13.30 12.94
C ARG A 143 -4.05 14.42 13.09
N PRO A 144 -3.77 15.45 13.91
CA PRO A 144 -4.62 16.62 14.03
C PRO A 144 -4.77 17.30 12.66
N GLY A 145 -6.01 17.40 12.17
CA GLY A 145 -6.31 17.95 10.84
C GLY A 145 -6.66 16.92 9.76
N ALA A 146 -6.54 15.64 10.01
CA ALA A 146 -7.12 14.63 9.14
C ALA A 146 -8.66 14.67 9.23
N PRO A 147 -9.39 14.52 8.11
CA PRO A 147 -10.85 14.46 8.18
C PRO A 147 -11.28 13.30 9.07
N ALA A 148 -12.15 13.59 10.04
CA ALA A 148 -12.65 12.59 10.98
C ALA A 148 -13.29 11.44 10.21
N ARG A 149 -12.72 10.25 10.31
CA ARG A 149 -13.37 9.03 9.84
C ARG A 149 -14.56 8.78 10.74
N SER A 150 -15.76 8.97 10.24
CA SER A 150 -16.98 8.60 10.95
C SER A 150 -17.07 7.07 11.00
N PHE A 151 -16.53 6.46 12.02
CA PHE A 151 -16.82 5.08 12.36
C PHE A 151 -18.28 5.00 12.85
N VAL A 152 -19.21 4.83 11.95
CA VAL A 152 -20.54 4.37 12.32
C VAL A 152 -20.40 2.88 12.63
N ARG A 153 -20.20 2.54 13.89
CA ARG A 153 -20.40 1.19 14.37
C ARG A 153 -21.82 0.78 13.98
N PRO A 154 -22.02 -0.30 13.20
CA PRO A 154 -23.36 -0.83 13.04
C PRO A 154 -23.88 -1.18 14.43
N ALA A 155 -25.03 -0.57 14.81
CA ALA A 155 -25.70 -0.89 16.05
C ALA A 155 -25.92 -2.40 16.10
N ARG A 156 -25.36 -3.08 17.08
CA ARG A 156 -25.73 -4.44 17.44
C ARG A 156 -27.22 -4.38 17.77
N THR A 157 -28.04 -4.85 16.86
CA THR A 157 -29.45 -5.14 17.16
C THR A 157 -29.45 -6.19 18.27
N ALA A 158 -29.73 -5.73 19.47
CA ALA A 158 -30.04 -6.61 20.58
C ALA A 158 -31.27 -7.41 20.18
N ARG A 159 -31.06 -8.69 19.90
CA ARG A 159 -32.15 -9.64 19.74
C ARG A 159 -32.83 -9.74 21.08
N ALA A 160 -33.99 -9.12 21.23
CA ALA A 160 -34.84 -9.30 22.38
C ALA A 160 -35.25 -10.79 22.42
N LEU A 161 -34.80 -11.49 23.44
CA LEU A 161 -35.35 -12.77 23.86
C LEU A 161 -36.72 -12.43 24.39
N THR A 162 -37.77 -12.67 23.60
CA THR A 162 -39.13 -12.82 24.11
C THR A 162 -39.22 -14.23 24.70
N GLU A 163 -39.12 -14.30 26.01
CA GLU A 163 -39.67 -15.44 26.76
C GLU A 163 -41.19 -15.44 26.51
N GLY A 164 -41.66 -16.44 25.82
CA GLY A 164 -43.06 -16.83 25.75
C GLY A 164 -43.30 -17.94 26.75
N GLN A 165 -44.24 -17.69 27.66
CA GLN A 165 -44.88 -18.68 28.53
C GLN A 165 -45.49 -19.81 27.71
#